data_448c22766889347460879e05c387029f
#
_entry.id   448c22766889347460879e05c387029f
#
_cell.length_a   1.000
_cell.length_b   1.000
_cell.length_c   1.000
_cell.angle_alpha   90.00
_cell.angle_beta   90.00
_cell.angle_gamma   90.00
#
_symmetry.space_group_name_H-M   'P 1'
#
loop_
_entity.id
_entity.type
_entity.pdbx_description
1 polymer ?
#
loop_
_entity_poly.entity_id
_entity_poly.type
_entity_poly.pdbx_seq_one_letter_code
_entity_poly.pdbx_strand_id
1 'polypeptide(L)' 'MGMSCVQYIKNVRLERAADQFENGETNTLEVALSCGFSNLSYFHREFKKKYGMTPKRFISLSARAADFHEIVNNYHFYDS' A
#
# COMPACT_ATOMS: atom_id res chain seq x y z
N MET A 1 13.18 -11.33 -19.32
CA MET A 1 12.42 -12.28 -19.03
C MET A 1 12.59 -12.85 -17.74
N GLY A 2 12.54 -13.66 -17.29
CA GLY A 2 12.89 -14.23 -16.05
C GLY A 2 11.85 -14.29 -14.97
N MET A 3 10.76 -13.59 -15.09
CA MET A 3 9.73 -13.65 -14.07
C MET A 3 8.72 -14.73 -14.40
N SER A 4 8.50 -15.68 -13.46
CA SER A 4 7.52 -16.73 -13.68
C SER A 4 6.11 -16.15 -13.60
N CYS A 5 5.11 -16.91 -14.09
CA CYS A 5 3.72 -16.51 -14.00
C CYS A 5 3.32 -16.25 -12.55
N VAL A 6 3.75 -17.13 -11.64
CA VAL A 6 3.42 -17.00 -10.23
C VAL A 6 4.01 -15.72 -9.66
N GLN A 7 5.25 -15.43 -10.03
CA GLN A 7 5.91 -14.22 -9.57
C GLN A 7 5.20 -12.97 -10.10
N TYR A 8 4.82 -13.00 -11.37
CA TYR A 8 4.12 -11.88 -11.98
C TYR A 8 2.77 -11.63 -11.30
N ILE A 9 2.00 -12.70 -11.08
CA ILE A 9 0.70 -12.57 -10.42
C ILE A 9 0.86 -12.02 -9.02
N LYS A 10 1.87 -12.51 -8.29
CA LYS A 10 2.14 -12.04 -6.94
C LYS A 10 2.44 -10.55 -6.94
N ASN A 11 3.26 -10.10 -7.87
CA ASN A 11 3.61 -8.68 -7.96
C ASN A 11 2.40 -7.82 -8.25
N VAL A 12 1.54 -8.26 -9.17
CA VAL A 12 0.32 -7.52 -9.49
C VAL A 12 -0.59 -7.42 -8.27
N ARG A 13 -0.73 -8.51 -7.54
CA ARG A 13 -1.56 -8.53 -6.34
C ARG A 13 -1.02 -7.58 -5.28
N LEU A 14 0.30 -7.54 -5.10
CA LEU A 14 0.91 -6.63 -4.15
C LEU A 14 0.73 -5.18 -4.57
N GLU A 15 0.85 -4.91 -5.85
CA GLU A 15 0.64 -3.55 -6.36
C GLU A 15 -0.80 -3.09 -6.16
N ARG A 16 -1.75 -3.99 -6.34
CA ARG A 16 -3.16 -3.67 -6.08
C ARG A 16 -3.39 -3.37 -4.60
N ALA A 17 -2.72 -4.12 -3.74
CA ALA A 17 -2.83 -3.87 -2.30
C ALA A 17 -2.27 -2.50 -1.95
N ALA A 18 -1.13 -2.15 -2.51
CA ALA A 18 -0.52 -0.84 -2.26
C ALA A 18 -1.43 0.27 -2.74
N ASP A 19 -2.06 0.10 -3.91
CA ASP A 19 -3.03 1.07 -4.41
C ASP A 19 -4.18 1.28 -3.44
N GLN A 20 -4.73 0.20 -2.91
CA GLN A 20 -5.83 0.31 -1.97
C GLN A 20 -5.41 1.04 -0.70
N PHE A 21 -4.21 0.75 -0.20
CA PHE A 21 -3.69 1.47 0.97
C PHE A 21 -3.52 2.95 0.67
N GLU A 22 -3.05 3.29 -0.51
CA GLU A 22 -2.87 4.69 -0.89
C GLU A 22 -4.21 5.39 -1.07
N ASN A 23 -5.25 4.64 -1.39
CA ASN A 23 -6.59 5.20 -1.54
C ASN A 23 -7.35 5.30 -0.22
N GLY A 24 -6.71 4.97 0.87
CA GLY A 24 -7.31 5.16 2.19
C GLY A 24 -7.73 3.90 2.91
N GLU A 25 -7.58 2.74 2.29
CA GLU A 25 -7.89 1.50 2.97
C GLU A 25 -6.88 1.24 4.07
N THR A 26 -7.38 0.90 5.25
CA THR A 26 -6.52 0.65 6.38
C THR A 26 -6.63 -0.77 6.94
N ASN A 27 -7.60 -1.54 6.46
CA ASN A 27 -7.78 -2.91 6.94
C ASN A 27 -6.90 -3.85 6.14
N THR A 28 -5.74 -4.18 6.70
CA THR A 28 -4.75 -5.01 6.02
C THR A 28 -5.30 -6.37 5.64
N LEU A 29 -6.06 -6.99 6.55
CA LEU A 29 -6.62 -8.30 6.27
C LEU A 29 -7.57 -8.27 5.08
N GLU A 30 -8.46 -7.29 5.07
CA GLU A 30 -9.43 -7.18 3.99
C GLU A 30 -8.75 -6.92 2.66
N VAL A 31 -7.76 -6.03 2.66
CA VAL A 31 -7.01 -5.73 1.45
C VAL A 31 -6.28 -6.98 0.94
N ALA A 32 -5.63 -7.71 1.85
CA ALA A 32 -4.93 -8.93 1.46
C ALA A 32 -5.88 -9.94 0.83
N LEU A 33 -7.02 -10.15 1.46
CA LEU A 33 -8.00 -11.11 0.95
C LEU A 33 -8.57 -10.66 -0.39
N SER A 34 -8.89 -9.39 -0.54
CA SER A 34 -9.45 -8.88 -1.78
C SER A 34 -8.45 -8.95 -2.93
N CYS A 35 -7.17 -8.95 -2.62
CA CYS A 35 -6.13 -9.07 -3.64
C CYS A 35 -5.72 -10.51 -3.92
N GLY A 36 -6.35 -11.46 -3.26
CA GLY A 36 -6.11 -12.87 -3.54
C GLY A 36 -5.11 -13.55 -2.62
N PHE A 37 -4.74 -12.92 -1.52
CA PHE A 37 -3.87 -13.55 -0.52
C PHE A 37 -4.73 -14.22 0.52
N SER A 38 -4.53 -15.51 0.72
CA SER A 38 -5.30 -16.25 1.72
C SER A 38 -4.58 -16.34 3.07
N ASN A 39 -3.33 -15.92 3.11
CA ASN A 39 -2.52 -15.99 4.33
C ASN A 39 -1.94 -14.62 4.61
N LEU A 40 -2.35 -14.03 5.72
CA LEU A 40 -1.93 -12.68 6.07
C LEU A 40 -0.43 -12.60 6.36
N SER A 41 0.13 -13.62 7.02
CA SER A 41 1.57 -13.65 7.31
C SER A 41 2.39 -13.66 6.02
N TYR A 42 1.94 -14.45 5.06
CA TYR A 42 2.59 -14.51 3.76
C TYR A 42 2.51 -13.16 3.05
N PHE A 43 1.34 -12.54 3.09
CA PHE A 43 1.14 -11.22 2.51
C PHE A 43 2.10 -10.21 3.12
N HIS A 44 2.20 -10.17 4.45
CA HIS A 44 3.09 -9.25 5.13
C HIS A 44 4.54 -9.44 4.70
N ARG A 45 4.97 -10.69 4.63
CA ARG A 45 6.35 -10.99 4.26
C ARG A 45 6.64 -10.55 2.83
N GLU A 46 5.74 -10.87 1.90
CA GLU A 46 5.97 -10.54 0.50
C GLU A 46 5.84 -9.04 0.24
N PHE A 47 4.93 -8.38 0.95
CA PHE A 47 4.79 -6.94 0.84
C PHE A 47 6.06 -6.24 1.33
N LYS A 48 6.60 -6.69 2.45
CA LYS A 48 7.82 -6.11 2.98
C LYS A 48 9.00 -6.34 2.04
N LYS A 49 9.06 -7.49 1.40
CA LYS A 49 10.12 -7.79 0.44
C LYS A 49 10.05 -6.83 -0.76
N LYS A 50 8.85 -6.54 -1.22
CA LYS A 50 8.68 -5.71 -2.40
C LYS A 50 8.87 -4.23 -2.11
N TYR A 51 8.33 -3.75 -1.02
CA TYR A 51 8.29 -2.32 -0.72
C TYR A 51 9.26 -1.89 0.39
N GLY A 52 9.94 -2.83 1.02
CA GLY A 52 10.91 -2.52 2.05
C GLY A 52 10.31 -2.13 3.38
N MET A 53 8.99 -2.26 3.54
CA MET A 53 8.30 -1.93 4.78
C MET A 53 7.04 -2.76 4.91
N THR A 54 6.54 -2.89 6.15
CA THR A 54 5.31 -3.63 6.40
C THR A 54 4.12 -2.84 5.87
N PRO A 55 2.98 -3.53 5.61
CA PRO A 55 1.77 -2.83 5.19
C PRO A 55 1.33 -1.75 6.17
N LYS A 56 1.47 -2.02 7.46
CA LYS A 56 1.08 -1.05 8.48
C LYS A 56 1.89 0.24 8.35
N ARG A 57 3.20 0.09 8.15
CA ARG A 57 4.06 1.25 7.98
C ARG A 57 3.75 1.98 6.68
N PHE A 58 3.46 1.23 5.64
CA PHE A 58 3.09 1.80 4.35
C PHE A 58 1.83 2.66 4.50
N ILE A 59 0.82 2.13 5.19
CA ILE A 59 -0.42 2.86 5.45
C ILE A 59 -0.12 4.14 6.23
N SER A 60 0.73 4.03 7.25
CA SER A 60 1.09 5.17 8.08
C SER A 60 1.74 6.28 7.28
N LEU A 61 2.65 5.91 6.38
CA LEU A 61 3.32 6.90 5.55
C LEU A 61 2.38 7.52 4.54
N SER A 62 1.47 6.73 3.97
CA SER A 62 0.48 7.25 3.04
C SER A 62 -0.48 8.22 3.72
N ALA A 63 -0.89 7.88 4.93
CA ALA A 63 -1.76 8.75 5.70
C ALA A 63 -1.07 10.07 6.02
N ARG A 64 0.22 10.00 6.37
CA ARG A 64 0.99 11.21 6.64
C ARG A 64 1.10 12.09 5.42
N ALA A 65 1.34 11.49 4.27
CA ALA A 65 1.42 12.24 3.03
C ALA A 65 0.10 12.92 2.72
N ALA A 66 -1.01 12.21 2.94
CA ALA A 66 -2.34 12.77 2.74
C ALA A 66 -2.60 13.92 3.70
N ASP A 67 -2.26 13.74 4.97
CA ASP A 67 -2.43 14.79 5.97
C ASP A 67 -1.61 16.03 5.61
N PHE A 68 -0.38 15.81 5.21
CA PHE A 68 0.49 16.91 4.82
C PHE A 68 -0.10 17.66 3.63
N HIS A 69 -0.59 16.92 2.66
CA HIS A 69 -1.19 17.51 1.47
C HIS A 69 -2.41 18.35 1.85
N GLU A 70 -3.21 17.84 2.76
CA GLU A 70 -4.39 18.54 3.22
C GLU A 70 -4.03 19.80 3.97
N ILE A 71 -3.01 19.72 4.83
CA ILE A 71 -2.52 20.87 5.57
C ILE A 71 -2.02 21.95 4.62
N VAL A 72 -1.26 21.54 3.62
CA VAL A 72 -0.73 22.48 2.63
C VAL A 72 -1.88 23.15 1.88
N ASN A 73 -2.89 22.39 1.51
CA ASN A 73 -4.05 22.95 0.83
C ASN A 73 -4.79 23.94 1.71
N ASN A 74 -4.90 23.63 2.99
CA ASN A 74 -5.57 24.52 3.93
C ASN A 74 -4.77 25.79 4.17
N TYR A 75 -3.48 25.72 3.98
CA TYR A 75 -2.62 26.88 4.17
C TYR A 75 -2.23 27.53 2.87
N HIS A 76 -2.95 27.26 1.81
CA HIS A 76 -2.60 27.82 0.51
C HIS A 76 -2.72 29.33 0.49
N PHE A 77 -3.37 29.90 1.48
CA PHE A 77 -3.45 31.35 1.58
C PHE A 77 -2.08 31.99 1.71
N TYR A 78 -1.08 31.21 2.02
CA TYR A 78 0.27 31.71 2.04
C TYR A 78 0.68 32.28 0.69
N ASP A 79 0.09 31.73 -0.33
CA ASP A 79 0.42 32.09 -1.67
C ASP A 79 -0.16 33.45 -2.07
N SER A 80 -1.06 33.93 -1.30
CA SER A 80 -1.75 35.17 -1.66
C SER A 80 -0.97 36.42 -1.39
#